data_7e8592b0a0543b3c2d9d2edb5745970a
#
_entry.id   7e8592b0a0543b3c2d9d2edb5745970a
#
_cell.length_a   1.000
_cell.length_b   1.000
_cell.length_c   1.000
_cell.angle_alpha   90.00
_cell.angle_beta   90.00
_cell.angle_gamma   90.00
#
_symmetry.space_group_name_H-M   'P 1'
#
loop_
_entity.id
_entity.type
_entity.pdbx_description
1 polymer ?
#
loop_
_entity_poly.entity_id
_entity_poly.type
_entity_poly.pdbx_seq_one_letter_code
_entity_poly.pdbx_strand_id
1 'polypeptide(L)' 'MKSFKGLYDAFVEFLDGLYFEGYTEQLKNEDPELFYFEWEQYQGLFS' A
#
# COMPACT_ATOMS: atom_id res chain seq x y z
N MET A 1 21.58 3.51 -9.75
CA MET A 1 20.44 4.17 -10.21
C MET A 1 19.17 3.54 -9.71
N LYS A 2 18.24 4.35 -9.37
CA LYS A 2 17.09 3.84 -8.75
C LYS A 2 16.08 3.35 -9.76
N SER A 3 15.47 2.25 -9.48
CA SER A 3 14.45 1.74 -10.35
C SER A 3 13.17 2.49 -10.17
N PHE A 4 12.41 2.52 -11.25
CA PHE A 4 11.09 3.08 -11.19
C PHE A 4 10.19 2.13 -10.42
N LYS A 5 9.45 2.64 -9.49
CA LYS A 5 8.52 1.85 -8.73
C LYS A 5 7.12 2.14 -9.18
N GLY A 6 6.32 1.11 -9.27
CA GLY A 6 4.93 1.28 -9.63
C GLY A 6 4.15 1.87 -8.49
N LEU A 7 2.88 2.18 -8.78
CA LEU A 7 2.01 2.78 -7.78
C LEU A 7 1.81 1.85 -6.60
N TYR A 8 1.75 0.55 -6.85
CA TYR A 8 1.55 -0.41 -5.78
C TYR A 8 2.74 -0.39 -4.81
N ASP A 9 3.95 -0.34 -5.35
CA ASP A 9 5.14 -0.30 -4.50
C ASP A 9 5.13 0.94 -3.62
N ALA A 10 4.71 2.07 -4.19
CA ALA A 10 4.62 3.30 -3.40
C ALA A 10 3.58 3.18 -2.30
N PHE A 11 2.47 2.50 -2.61
CA PHE A 11 1.42 2.27 -1.64
C PHE A 11 1.93 1.43 -0.47
N VAL A 12 2.67 0.37 -0.77
CA VAL A 12 3.24 -0.48 0.27
C VAL A 12 4.18 0.33 1.16
N GLU A 13 5.05 1.12 0.55
CA GLU A 13 5.98 1.92 1.33
C GLU A 13 5.26 2.96 2.18
N PHE A 14 4.19 3.50 1.64
CA PHE A 14 3.40 4.49 2.36
C PHE A 14 2.79 3.88 3.62
N LEU A 15 2.12 2.75 3.49
CA LEU A 15 1.49 2.12 4.64
C LEU A 15 2.51 1.60 5.64
N ASP A 16 3.56 0.96 5.14
CA ASP A 16 4.58 0.43 6.04
C ASP A 16 5.26 1.56 6.80
N GLY A 17 5.44 2.71 6.18
CA GLY A 17 6.03 3.84 6.85
C GLY A 17 5.12 4.46 7.89
N LEU A 18 3.80 4.40 7.66
CA LEU A 18 2.85 4.95 8.62
C LEU A 18 2.70 4.08 9.85
N TYR A 19 2.77 2.77 9.68
CA TYR A 19 2.50 1.85 10.76
C TYR A 19 3.75 1.09 11.16
N PHE A 20 4.11 0.07 10.41
CA PHE A 20 5.33 -0.67 10.66
C PHE A 20 5.68 -1.47 9.42
N GLU A 21 6.93 -1.89 9.33
CA GLU A 21 7.40 -2.64 8.18
C GLU A 21 6.65 -3.97 8.11
N GLY A 22 6.10 -4.26 6.94
CA GLY A 22 5.31 -5.48 6.76
C GLY A 22 3.83 -5.30 7.02
N TYR A 23 3.42 -4.11 7.42
CA TYR A 23 2.02 -3.85 7.73
C TYR A 23 1.10 -4.15 6.54
N THR A 24 1.49 -3.72 5.35
CA THR A 24 0.64 -3.88 4.17
C THR A 24 0.40 -5.35 3.87
N GLU A 25 1.45 -6.15 3.97
CA GLU A 25 1.32 -7.58 3.72
C GLU A 25 0.42 -8.24 4.75
N GLN A 26 0.59 -7.86 6.00
CA GLN A 26 -0.24 -8.40 7.06
C GLN A 26 -1.70 -8.03 6.85
N LEU A 27 -1.96 -6.78 6.49
CA LEU A 27 -3.31 -6.31 6.25
C LEU A 27 -3.96 -7.10 5.12
N LYS A 28 -3.20 -7.32 4.05
CA LYS A 28 -3.71 -8.04 2.91
C LYS A 28 -4.13 -9.46 3.28
N ASN A 29 -3.37 -10.08 4.17
CA ASN A 29 -3.66 -11.45 4.58
C ASN A 29 -4.80 -11.53 5.59
N GLU A 30 -4.87 -10.57 6.50
CA GLU A 30 -5.84 -10.65 7.58
C GLU A 30 -7.16 -9.97 7.27
N ASP A 31 -7.11 -8.90 6.50
CA ASP A 31 -8.32 -8.16 6.18
C ASP A 31 -8.25 -7.67 4.74
N PRO A 32 -8.45 -8.59 3.78
CA PRO A 32 -8.32 -8.21 2.37
C PRO A 32 -9.32 -7.15 1.94
N GLU A 33 -10.49 -7.09 2.55
CA GLU A 33 -11.46 -6.07 2.18
C GLU A 33 -10.97 -4.68 2.53
N LEU A 34 -10.42 -4.54 3.74
CA LEU A 34 -9.88 -3.27 4.15
C LEU A 34 -8.66 -2.91 3.33
N PHE A 35 -7.82 -3.91 3.04
CA PHE A 35 -6.66 -3.68 2.21
C PHE A 35 -7.09 -3.11 0.84
N TYR A 36 -8.10 -3.73 0.25
CA TYR A 36 -8.58 -3.29 -1.05
C TYR A 36 -9.16 -1.88 -0.99
N PHE A 37 -9.89 -1.60 0.08
CA PHE A 37 -10.46 -0.28 0.28
C PHE A 37 -9.35 0.77 0.37
N GLU A 38 -8.33 0.50 1.15
CA GLU A 38 -7.22 1.42 1.28
C GLU A 38 -6.49 1.61 -0.05
N TRP A 39 -6.34 0.52 -0.79
CA TRP A 39 -5.68 0.57 -2.08
C TRP A 39 -6.43 1.48 -3.04
N GLU A 40 -7.75 1.36 -3.07
CA GLU A 40 -8.55 2.18 -3.96
C GLU A 40 -8.52 3.65 -3.54
N GLN A 41 -8.52 3.92 -2.25
CA GLN A 41 -8.41 5.28 -1.77
C GLN A 41 -7.09 5.89 -2.19
N TYR A 42 -6.03 5.11 -2.08
CA TYR A 42 -4.71 5.58 -2.44
C TYR A 42 -4.64 5.90 -3.93
N GLN A 43 -5.18 5.01 -4.75
CA GLN A 43 -5.20 5.25 -6.19
C GLN A 43 -5.96 6.52 -6.53
N GLY A 44 -7.02 6.80 -5.82
CA GLY A 44 -7.83 7.98 -6.06
C GLY A 44 -7.09 9.27 -5.87
N LEU A 45 -6.04 9.26 -5.05
CA LEU A 45 -5.24 10.46 -4.83
C LEU A 45 -4.51 10.90 -6.08
N PHE A 46 -4.31 9.99 -7.01
CA PHE A 46 -3.54 10.27 -8.22
C PHE A 46 -4.37 10.27 -9.49
N SER A 47 -5.66 10.21 -9.37
CA SER A 47 -6.54 10.20 -10.55
C SER A 47 -6.93 11.59 -10.99
#